data_973eb501328f9b7e0bb116160e924391
#
_entry.id   973eb501328f9b7e0bb116160e924391
#
_cell.length_a   1.000
_cell.length_b   1.000
_cell.length_c   1.000
_cell.angle_alpha   90.00
_cell.angle_beta   90.00
_cell.angle_gamma   90.00
#
_symmetry.space_group_name_H-M   'P 1'
#
loop_
_entity.id
_entity.type
_entity.pdbx_description
1 polymer ?
#
loop_
_entity_poly.entity_id
_entity_poly.type
_entity_poly.pdbx_seq_one_letter_code
_entity_poly.pdbx_strand_id
1 'polypeptide(L)'
;GRWVLRLPLIFYRLGLGDLMNALNLMVLGTRGRKSGLPRYTSIEYRRHGSKIYMVSAWGERPQWYGNLKAEPNVVVQQGRKTFAARATAVDNPGEALRVLHLFRRRAPFVYDPIIARLSARERVSALTLPEVSREITIVRLDPLPDAPAVAPLPADYAWVMPGLAAFAIFLTLIISLTRS
;
A
#
# COMPACT_ATOMS: atom_id res chain seq x y z
N GLY A 1 13.92 2.78 11.89
CA GLY A 1 13.28 3.43 11.27
C GLY A 1 11.84 3.64 10.79
N ARG A 2 11.00 4.30 11.58
CA ARG A 2 9.60 4.65 11.18
C ARG A 2 9.52 5.64 10.01
N TRP A 3 10.58 6.37 9.71
CA TRP A 3 10.64 7.37 8.65
C TRP A 3 10.64 6.76 7.25
N VAL A 4 11.32 5.65 7.05
CA VAL A 4 11.40 4.98 5.74
C VAL A 4 10.01 4.56 5.23
N LEU A 5 9.12 4.14 6.14
CA LEU A 5 7.74 3.77 5.80
C LEU A 5 6.85 4.98 5.42
N ARG A 6 7.30 6.21 5.69
CA ARG A 6 6.59 7.44 5.33
C ARG A 6 7.08 8.07 4.02
N LEU A 7 8.26 7.72 3.56
CA LEU A 7 8.82 8.25 2.31
C LEU A 7 7.86 8.12 1.12
N PRO A 8 7.23 6.96 0.86
CA PRO A 8 6.31 6.85 -0.27
C PRO A 8 5.10 7.80 -0.18
N LEU A 9 4.64 8.15 1.02
CA LEU A 9 3.56 9.13 1.19
C LEU A 9 4.01 10.53 0.75
N ILE A 10 5.27 10.90 1.00
CA ILE A 10 5.85 12.17 0.56
C ILE A 10 5.90 12.20 -0.98
N PHE A 11 6.30 11.09 -1.64
CA PHE A 11 6.29 11.02 -3.10
C PHE A 11 4.88 11.19 -3.68
N TYR A 12 3.86 10.60 -3.06
CA TYR A 12 2.47 10.83 -3.47
C TYR A 12 2.06 12.31 -3.32
N ARG A 13 2.45 12.98 -2.23
CA ARG A 13 2.20 14.41 -2.01
C ARG A 13 2.95 15.31 -3.00
N LEU A 14 4.09 14.87 -3.50
CA LEU A 14 4.86 15.53 -4.57
C LEU A 14 4.28 15.27 -5.98
N GLY A 15 3.18 14.52 -6.11
CA GLY A 15 2.60 14.16 -7.40
C GLY A 15 3.32 13.02 -8.12
N LEU A 16 4.27 12.35 -7.46
CA LEU A 16 5.05 11.23 -8.00
C LEU A 16 4.41 9.86 -7.72
N GLY A 17 3.08 9.82 -7.63
CA GLY A 17 2.33 8.59 -7.37
C GLY A 17 2.58 7.51 -8.42
N ASP A 18 2.75 7.86 -9.70
CA ASP A 18 3.02 6.90 -10.77
C ASP A 18 4.36 6.17 -10.57
N LEU A 19 5.39 6.86 -10.06
CA LEU A 19 6.65 6.24 -9.70
C LEU A 19 6.46 5.22 -8.56
N MET A 20 5.70 5.58 -7.54
CA MET A 20 5.39 4.66 -6.45
C MET A 20 4.57 3.47 -6.93
N ASN A 21 3.62 3.69 -7.84
CA ASN A 21 2.82 2.64 -8.45
C ASN A 21 3.69 1.67 -9.28
N ALA A 22 4.71 2.15 -10.00
CA ALA A 22 5.68 1.31 -10.70
C ALA A 22 6.47 0.39 -9.73
N LEU A 23 6.65 0.83 -8.48
CA LEU A 23 7.22 0.03 -7.39
C LEU A 23 6.20 -0.87 -6.68
N ASN A 24 4.96 -0.92 -7.17
CA ASN A 24 3.81 -1.59 -6.55
C ASN A 24 3.52 -1.10 -5.12
N LEU A 25 3.72 0.18 -4.89
CA LEU A 25 3.34 0.87 -3.67
C LEU A 25 2.08 1.70 -3.94
N MET A 26 1.07 1.52 -3.13
CA MET A 26 -0.15 2.32 -3.14
C MET A 26 -0.32 3.06 -1.82
N VAL A 27 -1.18 4.07 -1.79
CA VAL A 27 -1.66 4.68 -0.55
C VAL A 27 -3.01 4.09 -0.21
N LEU A 28 -3.11 3.56 1.00
CA LEU A 28 -4.33 3.13 1.64
C LEU A 28 -4.79 4.22 2.62
N GLY A 29 -5.93 4.82 2.37
CA GLY A 29 -6.58 5.75 3.30
C GLY A 29 -7.69 5.06 4.05
N THR A 30 -7.60 5.08 5.37
CA THR A 30 -8.56 4.48 6.31
C THR A 30 -9.15 5.55 7.22
N ARG A 31 -10.34 5.29 7.78
CA ARG A 31 -10.89 6.11 8.87
C ARG A 31 -10.26 5.65 10.19
N GLY A 32 -9.66 6.57 10.91
CA GLY A 32 -9.07 6.27 12.23
C GLY A 32 -10.16 5.89 13.25
N ARG A 33 -10.14 4.63 13.72
CA ARG A 33 -11.18 4.06 14.62
C ARG A 33 -11.41 4.82 15.93
N LYS A 34 -10.41 5.61 16.38
CA LYS A 34 -10.51 6.41 17.61
C LYS A 34 -10.84 7.89 17.32
N SER A 35 -10.34 8.43 16.22
CA SER A 35 -10.42 9.87 15.93
C SER A 35 -11.43 10.22 14.85
N GLY A 36 -11.90 9.24 14.06
CA GLY A 36 -12.72 9.48 12.86
C GLY A 36 -11.96 10.13 11.70
N LEU A 37 -10.73 10.59 11.93
CA LEU A 37 -9.95 11.32 10.94
C LEU A 37 -9.30 10.40 9.90
N PRO A 38 -9.06 10.87 8.66
CA PRO A 38 -8.31 10.13 7.65
C PRO A 38 -6.91 9.74 8.14
N ARG A 39 -6.51 8.50 7.85
CA ARG A 39 -5.18 7.96 8.14
C ARG A 39 -4.64 7.28 6.91
N TYR A 40 -3.45 7.66 6.49
CA TYR A 40 -2.82 7.19 5.27
C TYR A 40 -1.62 6.31 5.58
N THR A 41 -1.51 5.22 4.83
CA THR A 41 -0.40 4.27 4.93
C THR A 41 0.03 3.88 3.53
N SER A 42 1.33 3.94 3.25
CA SER A 42 1.87 3.33 2.04
C SER A 42 2.03 1.84 2.27
N ILE A 43 1.57 1.05 1.31
CA ILE A 43 1.59 -0.41 1.41
C ILE A 43 1.89 -1.04 0.06
N GLU A 44 2.66 -2.13 0.08
CA GLU A 44 2.91 -2.93 -1.11
C GLU A 44 1.65 -3.72 -1.48
N TYR A 45 1.37 -3.79 -2.78
CA TYR A 45 0.21 -4.51 -3.28
C TYR A 45 0.54 -5.41 -4.47
N ARG A 46 -0.34 -6.38 -4.71
CA ARG A 46 -0.35 -7.21 -5.91
C ARG A 46 -1.76 -7.30 -6.46
N ARG A 47 -1.86 -7.43 -7.78
CA ARG A 47 -3.14 -7.66 -8.46
C ARG A 47 -3.26 -9.10 -8.92
N HIS A 48 -4.46 -9.63 -8.81
CA HIS A 48 -4.86 -10.89 -9.44
C HIS A 48 -6.29 -10.74 -9.97
N GLY A 49 -6.43 -10.63 -11.29
CA GLY A 49 -7.68 -10.22 -11.92
C GLY A 49 -8.08 -8.80 -11.48
N SER A 50 -9.33 -8.62 -11.11
CA SER A 50 -9.87 -7.36 -10.60
C SER A 50 -9.51 -7.08 -9.13
N LYS A 51 -9.03 -8.10 -8.40
CA LYS A 51 -8.75 -8.03 -6.97
C LYS A 51 -7.35 -7.48 -6.71
N ILE A 52 -7.24 -6.72 -5.63
CA ILE A 52 -5.98 -6.16 -5.14
C ILE A 52 -5.70 -6.79 -3.79
N TYR A 53 -4.46 -7.21 -3.58
CA TYR A 53 -4.04 -7.84 -2.32
C TYR A 53 -2.92 -7.07 -1.68
N MET A 54 -2.93 -7.02 -0.37
CA MET A 54 -1.86 -6.50 0.48
C MET A 54 -1.58 -7.46 1.64
N VAL A 55 -0.35 -7.44 2.13
CA VAL A 55 0.11 -8.33 3.19
C VAL A 55 0.59 -7.50 4.38
N SER A 56 0.12 -7.84 5.56
CA SER A 56 0.66 -7.36 6.82
C SER A 56 1.62 -8.40 7.40
N ALA A 57 2.91 -8.12 7.35
CA ALA A 57 3.94 -8.99 7.92
C ALA A 57 3.95 -9.00 9.46
N TRP A 58 3.24 -8.08 10.09
CA TRP A 58 3.07 -7.99 11.56
C TRP A 58 1.68 -8.42 12.01
N GLY A 59 1.00 -9.24 11.21
CA GLY A 59 -0.36 -9.72 11.49
C GLY A 59 -1.33 -8.57 11.69
N GLU A 60 -2.10 -8.63 12.77
CA GLU A 60 -3.13 -7.65 13.11
C GLU A 60 -2.65 -6.41 13.88
N ARG A 61 -1.37 -6.33 14.23
CA ARG A 61 -0.80 -5.25 15.06
C ARG A 61 -0.81 -3.86 14.42
N PRO A 62 -0.67 -3.68 13.08
CA PRO A 62 -0.67 -2.36 12.48
C PRO A 62 -1.96 -1.59 12.72
N GLN A 63 -1.83 -0.26 12.94
CA GLN A 63 -2.99 0.60 13.19
C GLN A 63 -3.96 0.64 12.02
N TRP A 64 -3.45 0.58 10.79
CA TRP A 64 -4.28 0.55 9.60
C TRP A 64 -5.18 -0.69 9.56
N TYR A 65 -4.67 -1.85 10.01
CA TYR A 65 -5.48 -3.07 10.06
C TYR A 65 -6.61 -2.96 11.10
N GLY A 66 -6.31 -2.44 12.29
CA GLY A 66 -7.34 -2.15 13.28
C GLY A 66 -8.39 -1.15 12.81
N ASN A 67 -8.00 -0.18 11.95
CA ASN A 67 -8.96 0.72 11.33
C ASN A 67 -9.85 0.00 10.32
N LEU A 68 -9.27 -0.92 9.49
CA LEU A 68 -10.04 -1.74 8.53
C LEU A 68 -11.07 -2.64 9.23
N LYS A 69 -10.75 -3.18 10.39
CA LYS A 69 -11.69 -4.00 11.17
C LYS A 69 -12.89 -3.17 11.65
N ALA A 70 -12.67 -1.91 11.97
CA ALA A 70 -13.73 -1.01 12.42
C ALA A 70 -14.54 -0.43 11.24
N GLU A 71 -13.89 -0.06 10.15
CA GLU A 71 -14.48 0.49 8.93
C GLU A 71 -13.77 -0.09 7.72
N PRO A 72 -14.39 -1.07 7.02
CA PRO A 72 -13.76 -1.76 5.90
C PRO A 72 -13.74 -0.96 4.59
N ASN A 73 -14.51 0.13 4.50
CA ASN A 73 -14.55 0.97 3.32
C ASN A 73 -13.37 1.95 3.34
N VAL A 74 -12.54 1.87 2.31
CA VAL A 74 -11.27 2.58 2.23
C VAL A 74 -11.15 3.37 0.94
N VAL A 75 -10.22 4.33 0.92
CA VAL A 75 -9.75 4.94 -0.32
C VAL A 75 -8.40 4.33 -0.70
N VAL A 76 -8.25 4.04 -1.98
CA VAL A 76 -7.02 3.51 -2.57
C VAL A 76 -6.50 4.50 -3.60
N GLN A 77 -5.22 4.85 -3.51
CA GLN A 77 -4.52 5.61 -4.53
C GLN A 77 -3.40 4.78 -5.13
N GLN A 78 -3.51 4.52 -6.43
CA GLN A 78 -2.52 3.81 -7.25
C GLN A 78 -2.06 4.70 -8.38
N GLY A 79 -0.88 5.29 -8.25
CA GLY A 79 -0.45 6.32 -9.17
C GLY A 79 -1.42 7.51 -9.12
N ARG A 80 -1.97 7.88 -10.27
CA ARG A 80 -2.98 8.95 -10.40
C ARG A 80 -4.42 8.47 -10.18
N LYS A 81 -4.63 7.15 -10.10
CA LYS A 81 -5.97 6.60 -9.92
C LYS A 81 -6.35 6.60 -8.45
N THR A 82 -7.54 7.10 -8.15
CA THR A 82 -8.15 7.08 -6.82
C THR A 82 -9.52 6.43 -6.93
N PHE A 83 -9.80 5.49 -6.04
CA PHE A 83 -11.08 4.77 -6.02
C PHE A 83 -11.40 4.28 -4.62
N ALA A 84 -12.70 4.03 -4.39
CA ALA A 84 -13.16 3.35 -3.18
C ALA A 84 -12.93 1.84 -3.31
N ALA A 85 -12.67 1.19 -2.19
CA ALA A 85 -12.61 -0.26 -2.12
C ALA A 85 -13.13 -0.77 -0.78
N ARG A 86 -13.61 -2.00 -0.77
CA ARG A 86 -13.93 -2.73 0.45
C ARG A 86 -12.78 -3.68 0.80
N ALA A 87 -12.28 -3.55 2.01
CA ALA A 87 -11.23 -4.41 2.53
C ALA A 87 -11.83 -5.64 3.21
N THR A 88 -11.33 -6.83 2.89
CA THR A 88 -11.76 -8.11 3.47
C THR A 88 -10.51 -8.93 3.82
N ALA A 89 -10.44 -9.45 5.03
CA ALA A 89 -9.40 -10.40 5.39
C ALA A 89 -9.59 -11.70 4.57
N VAL A 90 -8.46 -12.27 4.13
CA VAL A 90 -8.47 -13.52 3.37
C VAL A 90 -8.36 -14.67 4.36
N ASP A 91 -9.47 -15.38 4.56
CA ASP A 91 -9.56 -16.52 5.48
C ASP A 91 -9.36 -17.87 4.77
N ASN A 92 -9.45 -17.91 3.43
CA ASN A 92 -9.24 -19.13 2.65
C ASN A 92 -7.74 -19.43 2.50
N PRO A 93 -7.24 -20.58 3.01
CA PRO A 93 -5.82 -20.92 2.96
C PRO A 93 -5.26 -21.03 1.54
N GLY A 94 -6.06 -21.56 0.61
CA GLY A 94 -5.64 -21.69 -0.80
C GLY A 94 -5.52 -20.34 -1.49
N GLU A 95 -6.40 -19.38 -1.19
CA GLU A 95 -6.28 -17.99 -1.66
C GLU A 95 -5.04 -17.33 -1.04
N ALA A 96 -4.84 -17.50 0.27
CA ALA A 96 -3.71 -16.94 1.00
C ALA A 96 -2.36 -17.42 0.42
N LEU A 97 -2.20 -18.72 0.18
CA LEU A 97 -0.99 -19.25 -0.43
C LEU A 97 -0.75 -18.72 -1.84
N ARG A 98 -1.78 -18.65 -2.68
CA ARG A 98 -1.67 -18.07 -4.03
C ARG A 98 -1.20 -16.61 -3.96
N VAL A 99 -1.76 -15.83 -3.05
CA VAL A 99 -1.37 -14.43 -2.86
C VAL A 99 0.07 -14.32 -2.39
N LEU A 100 0.50 -15.11 -1.41
CA LEU A 100 1.88 -15.12 -0.94
C LEU A 100 2.87 -15.47 -2.05
N HIS A 101 2.52 -16.39 -2.97
CA HIS A 101 3.34 -16.68 -4.14
C HIS A 101 3.45 -15.49 -5.10
N LEU A 102 2.41 -14.64 -5.23
CA LEU A 102 2.49 -13.41 -6.03
C LEU A 102 3.50 -12.41 -5.42
N PHE A 103 3.53 -12.30 -4.10
CA PHE A 103 4.50 -11.44 -3.40
C PHE A 103 5.92 -12.03 -3.44
N ARG A 104 6.06 -13.35 -3.27
CA ARG A 104 7.33 -14.08 -3.33
C ARG A 104 8.14 -13.80 -4.59
N ARG A 105 7.49 -13.71 -5.75
CA ARG A 105 8.15 -13.47 -7.04
C ARG A 105 9.06 -12.25 -7.04
N ARG A 106 8.82 -11.28 -6.17
CA ARG A 106 9.59 -10.02 -6.10
C ARG A 106 10.57 -9.97 -4.92
N ALA A 107 10.25 -10.66 -3.83
CA ALA A 107 11.07 -10.67 -2.63
C ALA A 107 11.11 -12.10 -2.04
N PRO A 108 11.72 -13.07 -2.73
CA PRO A 108 11.71 -14.46 -2.29
C PRO A 108 12.32 -14.63 -0.89
N PHE A 109 13.40 -13.94 -0.58
CA PHE A 109 14.06 -13.99 0.73
C PHE A 109 13.19 -13.49 1.89
N VAL A 110 12.17 -12.68 1.62
CA VAL A 110 11.19 -12.23 2.62
C VAL A 110 10.05 -13.25 2.77
N TYR A 111 9.54 -13.73 1.64
CA TYR A 111 8.32 -14.54 1.62
C TYR A 111 8.57 -16.05 1.68
N ASP A 112 9.76 -16.55 1.31
CA ASP A 112 10.09 -17.97 1.39
C ASP A 112 10.01 -18.54 2.80
N PRO A 113 10.56 -17.89 3.84
CA PRO A 113 10.42 -18.37 5.21
C PRO A 113 8.95 -18.39 5.68
N ILE A 114 8.16 -17.44 5.21
CA ILE A 114 6.74 -17.32 5.52
C ILE A 114 5.96 -18.47 4.89
N ILE A 115 6.19 -18.73 3.59
CA ILE A 115 5.53 -19.79 2.84
C ILE A 115 5.95 -21.16 3.38
N ALA A 116 7.24 -21.35 3.67
CA ALA A 116 7.73 -22.61 4.25
C ALA A 116 7.06 -22.91 5.60
N ARG A 117 6.90 -21.89 6.45
CA ARG A 117 6.23 -22.05 7.74
C ARG A 117 4.74 -22.36 7.62
N LEU A 118 4.06 -21.77 6.63
CA LEU A 118 2.66 -22.07 6.34
C LEU A 118 2.49 -23.47 5.73
N SER A 119 3.41 -23.87 4.85
CA SER A 119 3.36 -25.18 4.17
C SER A 119 3.72 -26.33 5.10
N ALA A 120 4.66 -26.14 6.03
CA ALA A 120 5.02 -27.13 7.05
C ALA A 120 3.89 -27.44 8.03
N ARG A 121 2.92 -26.54 8.14
CA ARG A 121 1.68 -26.75 8.89
C ARG A 121 0.62 -27.37 7.97
N GLU A 122 0.84 -28.60 7.50
CA GLU A 122 0.04 -29.36 6.53
C GLU A 122 -1.47 -29.49 6.85
N ARG A 123 -1.90 -29.00 7.99
CA ARG A 123 -3.31 -28.89 8.40
C ARG A 123 -3.59 -27.48 8.87
N VAL A 124 -3.75 -26.56 7.92
CA VAL A 124 -4.43 -25.30 8.22
C VAL A 124 -5.89 -25.65 8.52
N SER A 125 -6.13 -26.04 9.76
CA SER A 125 -7.48 -26.24 10.29
C SER A 125 -7.99 -24.90 10.83
N ALA A 126 -9.30 -24.80 11.06
CA ALA A 126 -9.92 -23.66 11.74
C ALA A 126 -9.22 -23.29 13.08
N LEU A 127 -8.51 -24.24 13.69
CA LEU A 127 -7.76 -24.08 14.94
C LEU A 127 -6.38 -23.43 14.76
N THR A 128 -5.73 -23.57 13.59
CA THR A 128 -4.39 -23.00 13.30
C THR A 128 -4.47 -21.67 12.54
N LEU A 129 -5.61 -21.34 11.92
CA LEU A 129 -5.85 -20.03 11.29
C LEU A 129 -5.60 -18.83 12.21
N PRO A 130 -6.02 -18.83 13.48
CA PRO A 130 -5.76 -17.72 14.40
C PRO A 130 -4.27 -17.50 14.69
N GLU A 131 -3.45 -18.55 14.67
CA GLU A 131 -1.99 -18.42 14.91
C GLU A 131 -1.27 -17.90 13.68
N VAL A 132 -1.67 -18.32 12.49
CA VAL A 132 -1.13 -17.83 11.22
C VAL A 132 -1.53 -16.36 10.99
N SER A 133 -2.78 -16.00 11.29
CA SER A 133 -3.28 -14.62 11.16
C SER A 133 -2.62 -13.65 12.14
N ARG A 134 -2.12 -14.13 13.29
CA ARG A 134 -1.34 -13.30 14.23
C ARG A 134 0.01 -12.89 13.68
N GLU A 135 0.59 -13.69 12.79
CA GLU A 135 1.90 -13.45 12.21
C GLU A 135 1.81 -12.75 10.85
N ILE A 136 0.83 -13.12 10.03
CA ILE A 136 0.64 -12.59 8.68
C ILE A 136 -0.84 -12.47 8.41
N THR A 137 -1.24 -11.27 8.02
CA THR A 137 -2.61 -11.03 7.60
C THR A 137 -2.62 -10.60 6.14
N ILE A 138 -3.40 -11.29 5.32
CA ILE A 138 -3.63 -10.93 3.93
C ILE A 138 -4.98 -10.23 3.85
N VAL A 139 -4.99 -9.09 3.19
CA VAL A 139 -6.23 -8.33 2.96
C VAL A 139 -6.46 -8.21 1.46
N ARG A 140 -7.65 -8.53 1.04
CA ARG A 140 -8.16 -8.29 -0.30
C ARG A 140 -8.91 -6.97 -0.33
N LEU A 141 -8.71 -6.21 -1.38
CA LEU A 141 -9.45 -5.00 -1.70
C LEU A 141 -10.29 -5.26 -2.94
N ASP A 142 -11.58 -5.16 -2.79
CA ASP A 142 -12.55 -5.25 -3.88
C ASP A 142 -13.00 -3.81 -4.24
N PRO A 143 -12.67 -3.29 -5.45
CA PRO A 143 -13.07 -1.94 -5.86
C PRO A 143 -14.58 -1.75 -5.81
N LEU A 144 -14.99 -0.59 -5.34
CA LEU A 144 -16.40 -0.17 -5.28
C LEU A 144 -16.67 0.90 -6.35
N PRO A 145 -17.88 0.93 -6.92
CA PRO A 145 -18.28 1.97 -7.87
C PRO A 145 -18.51 3.33 -7.22
N ASP A 146 -18.74 3.35 -5.92
CA ASP A 146 -19.09 4.54 -5.15
C ASP A 146 -17.91 5.48 -4.91
N ALA A 147 -18.20 6.72 -4.53
CA ALA A 147 -17.18 7.65 -4.09
C ALA A 147 -16.52 7.18 -2.78
N PRO A 148 -15.22 7.42 -2.59
CA PRO A 148 -14.54 7.04 -1.36
C PRO A 148 -15.13 7.72 -0.13
N ALA A 149 -15.37 6.94 0.93
CA ALA A 149 -15.84 7.45 2.23
C ALA A 149 -14.77 8.28 2.99
N VAL A 150 -13.52 8.17 2.57
CA VAL A 150 -12.38 8.89 3.13
C VAL A 150 -11.75 9.72 2.01
N ALA A 151 -11.43 10.98 2.30
CA ALA A 151 -10.71 11.82 1.34
C ALA A 151 -9.36 11.21 0.96
N PRO A 152 -8.92 11.29 -0.31
CA PRO A 152 -7.60 10.85 -0.71
C PRO A 152 -6.49 11.69 -0.07
N LEU A 153 -5.27 11.17 -0.03
CA LEU A 153 -4.09 11.93 0.38
C LEU A 153 -3.88 13.06 -0.64
N PRO A 154 -3.86 14.33 -0.23
CA PRO A 154 -3.69 15.45 -1.14
C PRO A 154 -2.27 15.48 -1.73
N ALA A 155 -2.17 15.87 -3.00
CA ALA A 155 -0.90 16.12 -3.69
C ALA A 155 -0.50 17.61 -3.53
N ASP A 156 -0.47 18.10 -2.30
CA ASP A 156 -0.28 19.51 -1.94
C ASP A 156 1.13 20.05 -2.23
N TYR A 157 2.11 19.19 -2.48
CA TYR A 157 3.47 19.56 -2.88
C TYR A 157 3.76 19.29 -4.37
N ALA A 158 2.75 18.99 -5.19
CA ALA A 158 2.96 18.68 -6.62
C ALA A 158 3.60 19.83 -7.41
N TRP A 159 3.45 21.08 -6.97
CA TRP A 159 4.07 22.27 -7.55
C TRP A 159 5.59 22.33 -7.37
N VAL A 160 6.15 21.60 -6.40
CA VAL A 160 7.60 21.59 -6.09
C VAL A 160 8.41 21.04 -7.27
N MET A 161 7.95 19.98 -7.89
CA MET A 161 8.69 19.33 -8.98
C MET A 161 8.82 20.23 -10.22
N PRO A 162 7.74 20.81 -10.78
CA PRO A 162 7.87 21.76 -11.89
C PRO A 162 8.64 23.03 -11.49
N GLY A 163 8.55 23.49 -10.25
CA GLY A 163 9.34 24.60 -9.73
C GLY A 163 10.85 24.32 -9.74
N LEU A 164 11.26 23.12 -9.29
CA LEU A 164 12.65 22.69 -9.35
C LEU A 164 13.15 22.54 -10.79
N ALA A 165 12.33 21.99 -11.70
CA ALA A 165 12.68 21.88 -13.11
C ALA A 165 12.85 23.25 -13.77
N ALA A 166 11.94 24.18 -13.53
CA ALA A 166 12.04 25.56 -14.04
C ALA A 166 13.30 26.27 -13.51
N PHE A 167 13.61 26.10 -12.21
CA PHE A 167 14.81 26.65 -11.60
C PHE A 167 16.09 26.07 -12.20
N ALA A 168 16.13 24.76 -12.44
CA ALA A 168 17.28 24.08 -13.09
C ALA A 168 17.49 24.60 -14.52
N ILE A 169 16.42 24.76 -15.31
CA ILE A 169 16.48 25.34 -16.67
C ILE A 169 17.01 26.77 -16.60
N PHE A 170 16.49 27.59 -15.70
CA PHE A 170 16.95 28.97 -15.50
C PHE A 170 18.45 29.04 -15.17
N LEU A 171 18.93 28.18 -14.28
CA LEU A 171 20.33 28.10 -13.91
C LEU A 171 21.21 27.70 -15.10
N THR A 172 20.80 26.72 -15.89
CA THR A 172 21.53 26.30 -17.09
C THR A 172 21.61 27.41 -18.14
N LEU A 173 20.55 28.18 -18.34
CA LEU A 173 20.51 29.34 -19.20
C LEU A 173 21.49 30.43 -18.75
N ILE A 174 21.51 30.77 -17.46
CA ILE A 174 22.44 31.74 -16.90
C ILE A 174 23.89 31.29 -17.14
N ILE A 175 24.22 30.04 -16.82
CA ILE A 175 25.57 29.49 -17.01
C ILE A 175 25.96 29.52 -18.47
N SER A 176 25.06 29.26 -19.41
CA SER A 176 25.34 29.30 -20.83
C SER A 176 25.65 30.75 -21.32
N LEU A 177 24.89 31.72 -20.80
CA LEU A 177 25.08 33.15 -21.13
C LEU A 177 26.35 33.75 -20.54
N THR A 178 26.84 33.24 -19.41
CA THR A 178 28.08 33.71 -18.77
C THR A 178 29.35 33.08 -19.34
N ARG A 179 29.22 32.01 -20.16
CA ARG A 179 30.32 31.32 -20.82
C ARG A 179 30.52 31.72 -22.30
N SER A 180 29.61 32.47 -22.86
CA SER A 180 29.69 33.08 -24.19
C SER A 180 30.23 34.53 -24.12
#